data_b904aec1533135dc44c9f4016f669bef
#
_entry.id   b904aec1533135dc44c9f4016f669bef
#
_cell.length_a   1.000
_cell.length_b   1.000
_cell.length_c   1.000
_cell.angle_alpha   90.00
_cell.angle_beta   90.00
_cell.angle_gamma   90.00
#
_symmetry.space_group_name_H-M   'P 1'
#
loop_
_entity.id
_entity.type
_entity.pdbx_description
1 polymer ?
#
loop_
_entity_poly.entity_id
_entity_poly.type
_entity_poly.pdbx_seq_one_letter_code
_entity_poly.pdbx_strand_id
1 'polypeptide(L)'
;LVDPGSGGALAGSIAEAYEKGEGWLGYYWAPTAILGKYPMKKLDFGVPHDFDEWSTCTSQEGCADPQKNSWVVSSVFTVVTDNFMNSTGPGMDYISKRALPNSTVNALLAWKDDNQATGEDTAIYFLQNYSEWKSWVNFETMLAVEAAID
;
A
#
# COMPACT_ATOMS: atom_id res chain seq x y z
N LEU A 1 -17.16 -18.28 8.54
CA LEU A 1 -15.83 -17.68 8.52
C LEU A 1 -14.82 -18.74 8.10
N VAL A 2 -13.96 -18.41 7.16
CA VAL A 2 -12.88 -19.27 6.69
C VAL A 2 -11.56 -18.60 6.99
N ASP A 3 -10.66 -19.31 7.69
CA ASP A 3 -9.27 -18.89 7.85
C ASP A 3 -8.45 -19.56 6.74
N PRO A 4 -7.88 -18.80 5.80
CA PRO A 4 -7.08 -19.36 4.71
C PRO A 4 -5.67 -19.83 5.16
N GLY A 5 -5.28 -19.56 6.39
CA GLY A 5 -4.01 -20.00 7.00
C GLY A 5 -2.77 -19.20 6.57
N SER A 6 -2.83 -18.41 5.50
CA SER A 6 -1.73 -17.54 5.07
C SER A 6 -2.20 -16.37 4.21
N GLY A 7 -1.39 -15.30 4.16
CA GLY A 7 -1.65 -14.15 3.28
C GLY A 7 -1.68 -14.51 1.80
N GLY A 8 -0.86 -15.47 1.37
CA GLY A 8 -0.85 -15.98 0.00
C GLY A 8 -2.14 -16.73 -0.36
N ALA A 9 -2.62 -17.58 0.54
CA ALA A 9 -3.90 -18.28 0.35
C ALA A 9 -5.09 -17.31 0.37
N LEU A 10 -5.04 -16.27 1.22
CA LEU A 10 -6.04 -15.21 1.24
C LEU A 10 -6.07 -14.43 -0.09
N ALA A 11 -4.91 -14.04 -0.61
CA ALA A 11 -4.80 -13.40 -1.92
C ALA A 11 -5.32 -14.30 -3.05
N GLY A 12 -4.99 -15.60 -3.00
CA GLY A 12 -5.48 -16.60 -3.96
C GLY A 12 -7.01 -16.71 -3.94
N SER A 13 -7.64 -16.65 -2.77
CA SER A 13 -9.11 -16.68 -2.65
C SER A 13 -9.79 -15.45 -3.29
N ILE A 14 -9.15 -14.28 -3.22
CA ILE A 14 -9.65 -13.08 -3.91
C ILE A 14 -9.57 -13.27 -5.42
N ALA A 15 -8.40 -13.70 -5.93
CA ALA A 15 -8.20 -13.92 -7.35
C ALA A 15 -9.21 -14.96 -7.90
N GLU A 16 -9.35 -16.08 -7.23
CA GLU A 16 -10.27 -17.16 -7.62
C GLU A 16 -11.73 -16.69 -7.70
N ALA A 17 -12.20 -15.98 -6.67
CA ALA A 17 -13.57 -15.45 -6.66
C ALA A 17 -13.78 -14.43 -7.78
N TYR A 18 -12.80 -13.54 -8.01
CA TYR A 18 -12.89 -12.54 -9.06
C TYR A 18 -12.92 -13.17 -10.46
N GLU A 19 -12.05 -14.15 -10.74
CA GLU A 19 -11.98 -14.86 -12.01
C GLU A 19 -13.25 -15.69 -12.30
N LYS A 20 -13.89 -16.22 -11.26
CA LYS A 20 -15.18 -16.94 -11.37
C LYS A 20 -16.39 -16.01 -11.43
N GLY A 21 -16.23 -14.69 -11.23
CA GLY A 21 -17.34 -13.76 -11.11
C GLY A 21 -18.16 -13.95 -9.83
N GLU A 22 -17.56 -14.52 -8.79
CA GLU A 22 -18.18 -14.77 -7.50
C GLU A 22 -17.96 -13.60 -6.54
N GLY A 23 -18.83 -13.46 -5.54
CA GLY A 23 -18.64 -12.46 -4.48
C GLY A 23 -17.56 -12.90 -3.49
N TRP A 24 -16.74 -11.94 -3.08
CA TRP A 24 -15.76 -12.13 -2.02
C TRP A 24 -15.97 -11.07 -0.93
N LEU A 25 -15.94 -11.48 0.32
CA LEU A 25 -16.00 -10.60 1.50
C LEU A 25 -15.00 -11.09 2.54
N GLY A 26 -14.13 -10.22 2.96
CA GLY A 26 -13.14 -10.57 3.98
C GLY A 26 -12.26 -9.40 4.39
N TYR A 27 -11.30 -9.68 5.26
CA TYR A 27 -10.25 -8.76 5.63
C TYR A 27 -9.12 -8.82 4.61
N TYR A 28 -8.65 -7.66 4.21
CA TYR A 28 -7.41 -7.52 3.45
C TYR A 28 -6.76 -6.16 3.74
N TRP A 29 -5.54 -5.95 3.31
CA TRP A 29 -4.78 -4.73 3.55
C TRP A 29 -4.18 -4.15 2.28
N ALA A 30 -3.93 -2.86 2.27
CA ALA A 30 -3.26 -2.13 1.21
C ALA A 30 -1.95 -1.48 1.74
N PRO A 31 -0.92 -1.34 0.89
CA PRO A 31 -0.90 -1.65 -0.55
C PRO A 31 -0.52 -3.11 -0.84
N THR A 32 -1.09 -3.71 -1.89
CA THR A 32 -0.77 -5.08 -2.34
C THR A 32 -1.00 -5.24 -3.85
N ALA A 33 -0.27 -6.21 -4.46
CA ALA A 33 -0.42 -6.54 -5.88
C ALA A 33 -1.86 -6.98 -6.21
N ILE A 34 -2.49 -7.78 -5.34
CA ILE A 34 -3.84 -8.31 -5.57
C ILE A 34 -4.89 -7.19 -5.71
N LEU A 35 -4.75 -6.10 -4.93
CA LEU A 35 -5.64 -4.93 -5.04
C LEU A 35 -5.34 -4.05 -6.25
N GLY A 36 -4.16 -4.19 -6.85
CA GLY A 36 -3.83 -3.57 -8.13
C GLY A 36 -4.39 -4.34 -9.32
N LYS A 37 -4.46 -5.68 -9.21
CA LYS A 37 -5.01 -6.56 -10.26
C LYS A 37 -6.53 -6.60 -10.25
N TYR A 38 -7.13 -6.69 -9.08
CA TYR A 38 -8.57 -6.90 -8.90
C TYR A 38 -9.19 -5.72 -8.13
N PRO A 39 -9.99 -4.87 -8.79
CA PRO A 39 -10.66 -3.76 -8.13
C PRO A 39 -11.62 -4.23 -7.04
N MET A 40 -11.39 -3.80 -5.81
CA MET A 40 -12.20 -4.13 -4.64
C MET A 40 -12.79 -2.87 -4.01
N LYS A 41 -13.94 -3.00 -3.39
CA LYS A 41 -14.54 -1.94 -2.58
C LYS A 41 -14.23 -2.16 -1.10
N LYS A 42 -13.57 -1.18 -0.47
CA LYS A 42 -13.48 -1.13 0.99
C LYS A 42 -14.86 -0.80 1.55
N LEU A 43 -15.32 -1.63 2.48
CA LEU A 43 -16.55 -1.37 3.22
C LEU A 43 -16.27 -0.42 4.38
N ASP A 44 -17.14 0.57 4.54
CA ASP A 44 -17.17 1.44 5.70
C ASP A 44 -18.20 0.90 6.69
N PHE A 45 -17.78 0.64 7.91
CA PHE A 45 -18.67 0.16 8.96
C PHE A 45 -19.50 1.30 9.60
N GLY A 46 -19.23 2.57 9.28
CA GLY A 46 -19.96 3.73 9.78
C GLY A 46 -19.74 4.02 11.26
N VAL A 47 -18.64 3.52 11.82
CA VAL A 47 -18.18 3.82 13.17
C VAL A 47 -16.67 4.05 13.17
N PRO A 48 -16.11 4.92 14.02
CA PRO A 48 -14.68 5.08 14.16
C PRO A 48 -14.04 3.80 14.76
N HIS A 49 -12.72 3.72 14.71
CA HIS A 49 -11.97 2.72 15.45
C HIS A 49 -12.04 3.06 16.95
N ASP A 50 -12.49 2.09 17.74
CA ASP A 50 -12.47 2.11 19.20
C ASP A 50 -11.37 1.14 19.67
N PHE A 51 -10.33 1.72 20.26
CA PHE A 51 -9.17 0.95 20.72
C PHE A 51 -9.50 0.06 21.94
N ASP A 52 -10.33 0.53 22.85
CA ASP A 52 -10.67 -0.24 24.06
C ASP A 52 -11.53 -1.44 23.69
N GLU A 53 -12.56 -1.26 22.90
CA GLU A 53 -13.36 -2.36 22.35
C GLU A 53 -12.49 -3.32 21.52
N TRP A 54 -11.58 -2.80 20.68
CA TRP A 54 -10.67 -3.64 19.91
C TRP A 54 -9.80 -4.51 20.79
N SER A 55 -9.14 -3.91 21.79
CA SER A 55 -8.16 -4.60 22.64
C SER A 55 -8.77 -5.55 23.65
N THR A 56 -9.99 -5.26 24.12
CA THR A 56 -10.64 -6.04 25.18
C THR A 56 -11.64 -7.07 24.65
N CYS A 57 -12.15 -6.89 23.44
CA CYS A 57 -13.19 -7.76 22.91
C CYS A 57 -13.00 -8.11 21.45
N THR A 58 -13.11 -7.15 20.51
CA THR A 58 -13.20 -7.47 19.07
C THR A 58 -12.03 -8.29 18.54
N SER A 59 -10.80 -8.06 19.03
CA SER A 59 -9.60 -8.82 18.65
C SER A 59 -9.36 -10.07 19.49
N GLN A 60 -10.21 -10.36 20.46
CA GLN A 60 -10.03 -11.48 21.38
C GLN A 60 -10.86 -12.68 20.94
N GLU A 61 -10.21 -13.85 20.89
CA GLU A 61 -10.91 -15.11 20.64
C GLU A 61 -11.90 -15.39 21.78
N GLY A 62 -13.14 -15.71 21.42
CA GLY A 62 -14.18 -16.05 22.40
C GLY A 62 -14.86 -14.85 23.07
N CYS A 63 -14.61 -13.62 22.63
CA CYS A 63 -15.42 -12.49 23.10
C CYS A 63 -16.91 -12.74 22.79
N ALA A 64 -17.76 -12.66 23.83
CA ALA A 64 -19.15 -13.07 23.74
C ALA A 64 -20.05 -12.02 23.04
N ASP A 65 -19.68 -10.74 23.06
CA ASP A 65 -20.48 -9.64 22.54
C ASP A 65 -19.61 -8.58 21.84
N PRO A 66 -18.94 -8.93 20.72
CA PRO A 66 -18.10 -7.99 20.00
C PRO A 66 -18.95 -6.88 19.36
N GLN A 67 -18.60 -5.65 19.66
CA GLN A 67 -19.27 -4.50 19.09
C GLN A 67 -18.69 -4.15 17.71
N LYS A 68 -19.51 -3.47 16.92
CA LYS A 68 -19.11 -2.95 15.60
C LYS A 68 -17.93 -1.99 15.74
N ASN A 69 -16.85 -2.26 15.03
CA ASN A 69 -15.61 -1.49 15.12
C ASN A 69 -14.97 -1.33 13.72
N SER A 70 -14.23 -0.26 13.52
CA SER A 70 -13.45 -0.06 12.30
C SER A 70 -11.99 -0.51 12.50
N TRP A 71 -11.32 -0.84 11.39
CA TRP A 71 -9.89 -1.10 11.40
C TRP A 71 -9.11 0.21 11.58
N VAL A 72 -8.05 0.14 12.38
CA VAL A 72 -7.14 1.27 12.55
C VAL A 72 -6.39 1.55 11.23
N VAL A 73 -6.21 2.82 10.92
CA VAL A 73 -5.33 3.25 9.83
C VAL A 73 -3.91 3.33 10.37
N SER A 74 -3.00 2.54 9.80
CA SER A 74 -1.58 2.58 10.11
C SER A 74 -0.84 3.42 9.07
N SER A 75 -0.22 4.51 9.51
CA SER A 75 0.62 5.34 8.65
C SER A 75 2.01 4.73 8.48
N VAL A 76 2.53 4.79 7.27
CA VAL A 76 3.91 4.40 6.96
C VAL A 76 4.77 5.64 6.89
N PHE A 77 5.86 5.66 7.65
CA PHE A 77 6.78 6.80 7.74
C PHE A 77 8.14 6.44 7.18
N THR A 78 8.80 7.43 6.57
CA THR A 78 10.23 7.35 6.31
C THR A 78 10.98 7.75 7.58
N VAL A 79 11.89 6.89 8.04
CA VAL A 79 12.74 7.14 9.21
C VAL A 79 14.14 7.50 8.75
N VAL A 80 14.69 8.57 9.27
CA VAL A 80 16.05 9.05 9.02
C VAL A 80 16.77 9.33 10.32
N THR A 81 18.09 9.41 10.29
CA THR A 81 18.88 9.84 11.46
C THR A 81 18.73 11.34 11.69
N ASP A 82 18.93 11.79 12.94
CA ASP A 82 18.93 13.23 13.29
C ASP A 82 19.96 14.01 12.48
N ASN A 83 21.13 13.45 12.24
CA ASN A 83 22.16 14.06 11.42
C ASN A 83 21.70 14.28 9.98
N PHE A 84 21.01 13.31 9.40
CA PHE A 84 20.46 13.45 8.05
C PHE A 84 19.30 14.44 8.02
N MET A 85 18.40 14.40 9.00
CA MET A 85 17.27 15.34 9.11
C MET A 85 17.73 16.79 9.22
N ASN A 86 18.86 17.04 9.95
CA ASN A 86 19.44 18.37 10.09
C ASN A 86 20.36 18.75 8.92
N SER A 87 20.59 17.88 7.95
CA SER A 87 21.34 18.21 6.75
C SER A 87 20.46 19.06 5.81
N THR A 88 21.05 20.07 5.20
CA THR A 88 20.42 20.83 4.13
C THR A 88 20.88 20.27 2.80
N GLY A 89 19.93 19.98 1.89
CA GLY A 89 20.30 19.55 0.55
C GLY A 89 19.23 18.72 -0.15
N PRO A 90 19.44 18.42 -1.43
CA PRO A 90 18.45 17.78 -2.29
C PRO A 90 18.00 16.38 -1.80
N GLY A 91 18.86 15.68 -1.06
CA GLY A 91 18.51 14.39 -0.48
C GLY A 91 17.43 14.49 0.60
N MET A 92 17.53 15.46 1.51
CA MET A 92 16.52 15.68 2.53
C MET A 92 15.23 16.24 1.91
N ASP A 93 15.35 17.15 0.92
CA ASP A 93 14.20 17.68 0.16
C ASP A 93 13.41 16.55 -0.51
N TYR A 94 14.11 15.62 -1.15
CA TYR A 94 13.50 14.44 -1.76
C TYR A 94 12.76 13.58 -0.74
N ILE A 95 13.42 13.20 0.34
CA ILE A 95 12.84 12.32 1.37
C ILE A 95 11.62 12.97 2.04
N SER A 96 11.64 14.29 2.26
CA SER A 96 10.53 15.01 2.90
C SER A 96 9.29 15.14 2.00
N LYS A 97 9.48 15.11 0.68
CA LYS A 97 8.39 15.25 -0.30
C LYS A 97 7.87 13.91 -0.81
N ARG A 98 8.68 12.86 -0.72
CA ARG A 98 8.35 11.55 -1.28
C ARG A 98 7.13 10.95 -0.60
N ALA A 99 6.03 10.88 -1.34
CA ALA A 99 4.78 10.25 -0.93
C ALA A 99 4.13 9.55 -2.11
N LEU A 100 3.62 8.35 -1.88
CA LEU A 100 2.88 7.58 -2.87
C LEU A 100 1.51 7.20 -2.31
N PRO A 101 0.42 7.44 -3.04
CA PRO A 101 -0.88 6.91 -2.67
C PRO A 101 -0.90 5.38 -2.81
N ASN A 102 -1.72 4.73 -1.99
CA ASN A 102 -1.87 3.27 -2.05
C ASN A 102 -2.26 2.75 -3.44
N SER A 103 -3.03 3.54 -4.21
CA SER A 103 -3.41 3.18 -5.58
C SER A 103 -2.21 3.05 -6.51
N THR A 104 -1.27 3.99 -6.45
CA THR A 104 -0.04 3.93 -7.24
C THR A 104 0.83 2.75 -6.81
N VAL A 105 0.99 2.52 -5.51
CA VAL A 105 1.77 1.38 -5.01
C VAL A 105 1.12 0.05 -5.39
N ASN A 106 -0.20 -0.09 -5.27
CA ASN A 106 -0.93 -1.27 -5.73
C ASN A 106 -0.68 -1.56 -7.22
N ALA A 107 -0.77 -0.53 -8.07
CA ALA A 107 -0.55 -0.67 -9.50
C ALA A 107 0.88 -1.08 -9.83
N LEU A 108 1.87 -0.50 -9.16
CA LEU A 108 3.28 -0.87 -9.33
C LEU A 108 3.57 -2.30 -8.86
N LEU A 109 2.98 -2.73 -7.76
CA LEU A 109 3.11 -4.11 -7.26
C LEU A 109 2.44 -5.11 -8.22
N ALA A 110 1.27 -4.77 -8.78
CA ALA A 110 0.60 -5.58 -9.79
C ALA A 110 1.45 -5.70 -11.06
N TRP A 111 1.96 -4.57 -11.57
CA TRP A 111 2.84 -4.55 -12.75
C TRP A 111 4.11 -5.38 -12.53
N LYS A 112 4.74 -5.22 -11.36
CA LYS A 112 5.92 -6.00 -10.97
C LYS A 112 5.67 -7.50 -11.02
N ASP A 113 4.55 -7.92 -10.47
CA ASP A 113 4.16 -9.33 -10.40
C ASP A 113 3.83 -9.90 -11.78
N ASP A 114 3.04 -9.17 -12.58
CA ASP A 114 2.63 -9.59 -13.92
C ASP A 114 3.81 -9.70 -14.90
N ASN A 115 4.84 -8.86 -14.72
CA ASN A 115 6.03 -8.84 -15.57
C ASN A 115 7.20 -9.65 -14.98
N GLN A 116 7.03 -10.26 -13.79
CA GLN A 116 8.11 -10.93 -13.05
C GLN A 116 9.33 -10.03 -12.87
N ALA A 117 9.06 -8.73 -12.72
CA ALA A 117 10.05 -7.67 -12.70
C ALA A 117 10.78 -7.58 -11.35
N THR A 118 12.00 -7.08 -11.36
CA THR A 118 12.74 -6.75 -10.14
C THR A 118 12.22 -5.45 -9.52
N GLY A 119 12.70 -5.11 -8.33
CA GLY A 119 12.43 -3.79 -7.73
C GLY A 119 13.03 -2.65 -8.54
N GLU A 120 14.18 -2.86 -9.18
CA GLU A 120 14.84 -1.88 -10.05
C GLU A 120 14.03 -1.64 -11.33
N ASP A 121 13.60 -2.70 -12.02
CA ASP A 121 12.71 -2.57 -13.19
C ASP A 121 11.43 -1.82 -12.84
N THR A 122 10.85 -2.10 -11.66
CA THR A 122 9.65 -1.42 -11.19
C THR A 122 9.91 0.07 -10.90
N ALA A 123 11.08 0.41 -10.38
CA ALA A 123 11.45 1.80 -10.15
C ALA A 123 11.65 2.56 -11.47
N ILE A 124 12.29 1.94 -12.47
CA ILE A 124 12.43 2.51 -13.81
C ILE A 124 11.05 2.69 -14.45
N TYR A 125 10.20 1.67 -14.39
CA TYR A 125 8.83 1.74 -14.88
C TYR A 125 8.05 2.89 -14.23
N PHE A 126 8.18 3.06 -12.91
CA PHE A 126 7.55 4.18 -12.20
C PHE A 126 8.06 5.53 -12.70
N LEU A 127 9.37 5.71 -12.84
CA LEU A 127 9.95 6.96 -13.33
C LEU A 127 9.50 7.31 -14.76
N GLN A 128 9.33 6.32 -15.62
CA GLN A 128 8.90 6.48 -17.01
C GLN A 128 7.39 6.74 -17.17
N ASN A 129 6.55 6.14 -16.32
CA ASN A 129 5.10 6.11 -16.55
C ASN A 129 4.28 6.96 -15.57
N TYR A 130 4.91 7.49 -14.51
CA TYR A 130 4.25 8.27 -13.47
C TYR A 130 4.92 9.64 -13.32
N SER A 131 4.16 10.62 -12.87
CA SER A 131 4.65 11.99 -12.75
C SER A 131 4.86 12.45 -11.30
N GLU A 132 4.44 11.69 -10.30
CA GLU A 132 4.50 12.05 -8.89
C GLU A 132 5.92 12.41 -8.44
N TRP A 133 6.91 11.66 -8.89
CA TRP A 133 8.32 11.84 -8.55
C TRP A 133 8.90 13.20 -8.98
N LYS A 134 8.34 13.79 -10.05
CA LYS A 134 8.80 15.10 -10.56
C LYS A 134 8.63 16.22 -9.54
N SER A 135 7.66 16.10 -8.66
CA SER A 135 7.43 17.05 -7.57
C SER A 135 8.36 16.87 -6.37
N TRP A 136 9.07 15.74 -6.29
CA TRP A 136 9.93 15.41 -5.15
C TRP A 136 11.35 15.95 -5.29
N VAL A 137 11.75 16.32 -6.50
CA VAL A 137 13.11 16.76 -6.85
C VAL A 137 13.08 18.17 -7.43
N ASN A 138 14.25 18.81 -7.47
CA ASN A 138 14.38 20.09 -8.18
C ASN A 138 14.40 19.89 -9.71
N PHE A 139 14.26 20.98 -10.44
CA PHE A 139 14.14 20.95 -11.91
C PHE A 139 15.38 20.36 -12.59
N GLU A 140 16.58 20.67 -12.12
CA GLU A 140 17.83 20.13 -12.69
C GLU A 140 17.91 18.60 -12.51
N THR A 141 17.61 18.10 -11.32
CA THR A 141 17.52 16.66 -11.05
C THR A 141 16.45 15.99 -11.89
N MET A 142 15.29 16.63 -12.04
CA MET A 142 14.22 16.10 -12.88
C MET A 142 14.69 15.89 -14.33
N LEU A 143 15.34 16.90 -14.94
CA LEU A 143 15.87 16.77 -16.30
C LEU A 143 16.94 15.69 -16.41
N ALA A 144 17.82 15.57 -15.41
CA ALA A 144 18.84 14.54 -15.41
C ALA A 144 18.25 13.12 -15.32
N VAL A 145 17.20 12.93 -14.52
CA VAL A 145 16.49 11.64 -14.44
C VAL A 145 15.78 11.35 -15.75
N GLU A 146 15.03 12.30 -16.33
CA GLU A 146 14.36 12.12 -17.62
C GLU A 146 15.35 11.68 -18.71
N ALA A 147 16.50 12.33 -18.80
CA ALA A 147 17.54 11.97 -19.78
C ALA A 147 18.19 10.60 -19.52
N ALA A 148 18.09 10.05 -18.31
CA ALA A 148 18.69 8.77 -17.96
C ALA A 148 17.73 7.58 -18.13
N ILE A 149 16.42 7.84 -18.22
CA ILE A 149 15.37 6.80 -18.32
C ILE A 149 14.75 6.69 -19.72
N ASP A 150 15.11 7.60 -20.65
CA ASP A 150 14.81 7.50 -22.07
C ASP A 150 15.65 6.38 -22.73
#